data_23e982efe7145b796529c0df9c266bac
#
_entry.id   23e982efe7145b796529c0df9c266bac
#
_cell.length_a   1.000
_cell.length_b   1.000
_cell.length_c   1.000
_cell.angle_alpha   90.00
_cell.angle_beta   90.00
_cell.angle_gamma   90.00
#
_symmetry.space_group_name_H-M   'P 1'
#
loop_
_entity.id
_entity.type
_entity.pdbx_description
1 polymer ?
#
loop_
_entity_poly.entity_id
_entity_poly.type
_entity_poly.pdbx_seq_one_letter_code
_entity_poly.pdbx_strand_id
1 'polypeptide(L)'
;AMSSRLPSTRPTTRRERIKRDEAIKHRDDIFLDKNSPTKFEFDSGVAEVFDDMLERSVPLYRECQNLTVNWCKRLATPDKYIYDLGCSTGSLLLLLTKSIPTIPRVHLIGVDNSAAMINKARNKLSNFPDSVGFVKANLDDSFLFNDSCAIVMNYTLQFIPVENRAPLLKKIYESLMPGGGFILNEKVLSEHELLSETFVEMHHDFKKGHGYSKMEISKKRDALENVLVPLKLSKTMALVREAGFTTVDIFFKWNNFAGLIA
;
A
#
# COMPACT_ATOMS: atom_id res chain seq x y z
N ALA A 1 16.04 55.88 -11.18
CA ALA A 1 15.88 54.80 -12.14
C ALA A 1 16.27 53.48 -11.47
N MET A 2 15.29 52.75 -10.97
CA MET A 2 15.49 51.37 -10.44
C MET A 2 15.24 50.38 -11.57
N SER A 3 16.29 49.73 -12.04
CA SER A 3 16.24 48.65 -13.03
C SER A 3 15.86 47.35 -12.34
N SER A 4 14.64 46.86 -12.59
CA SER A 4 14.18 45.53 -12.18
C SER A 4 14.78 44.50 -13.12
N ARG A 5 15.78 43.74 -12.67
CA ARG A 5 16.25 42.54 -13.36
C ARG A 5 15.30 41.42 -13.11
N LEU A 6 14.66 40.92 -14.19
CA LEU A 6 13.93 39.66 -14.20
C LEU A 6 14.88 38.48 -13.89
N PRO A 7 14.46 37.47 -13.14
CA PRO A 7 15.30 36.31 -12.87
C PRO A 7 15.50 35.49 -14.17
N SER A 8 16.77 35.29 -14.53
CA SER A 8 17.15 34.47 -15.68
C SER A 8 16.78 33.01 -15.43
N THR A 9 15.87 32.46 -16.22
CA THR A 9 15.58 31.03 -16.25
C THR A 9 16.82 30.30 -16.79
N ARG A 10 17.53 29.55 -15.92
CA ARG A 10 18.61 28.65 -16.35
C ARG A 10 18.05 27.61 -17.33
N PRO A 11 18.73 27.32 -18.45
CA PRO A 11 18.29 26.25 -19.36
C PRO A 11 18.35 24.90 -18.62
N THR A 12 17.24 24.17 -18.59
CA THR A 12 17.15 22.82 -18.01
C THR A 12 18.12 21.87 -18.73
N THR A 13 18.93 21.16 -17.96
CA THR A 13 19.88 20.18 -18.51
C THR A 13 19.15 19.03 -19.19
N ARG A 14 19.80 18.34 -20.15
CA ARG A 14 19.24 17.14 -20.80
C ARG A 14 18.78 16.08 -19.79
N ARG A 15 19.51 15.93 -18.67
CA ARG A 15 19.20 15.00 -17.59
C ARG A 15 17.95 15.42 -16.80
N GLU A 16 17.73 16.72 -16.62
CA GLU A 16 16.52 17.26 -15.97
C GLU A 16 15.29 17.13 -16.87
N ARG A 17 15.45 17.30 -18.19
CA ARG A 17 14.38 17.05 -19.19
C ARG A 17 13.98 15.58 -19.19
N ILE A 18 14.92 14.65 -19.27
CA ILE A 18 14.64 13.20 -19.23
C ILE A 18 13.91 12.81 -17.94
N LYS A 19 14.38 13.27 -16.77
CA LYS A 19 13.70 13.02 -15.48
C LYS A 19 12.28 13.61 -15.44
N ARG A 20 12.08 14.78 -16.03
CA ARG A 20 10.76 15.42 -16.12
C ARG A 20 9.83 14.66 -17.05
N ASP A 21 10.31 14.20 -18.18
CA ASP A 21 9.55 13.43 -19.16
C ASP A 21 9.19 12.03 -18.59
N GLU A 22 10.10 11.38 -17.88
CA GLU A 22 9.84 10.14 -17.13
C GLU A 22 8.81 10.34 -16.00
N ALA A 23 8.92 11.42 -15.23
CA ALA A 23 7.96 11.76 -14.18
C ALA A 23 6.55 12.05 -14.72
N ILE A 24 6.46 12.67 -15.92
CA ILE A 24 5.18 12.92 -16.60
C ILE A 24 4.57 11.59 -17.09
N LYS A 25 5.38 10.68 -17.60
CA LYS A 25 4.94 9.38 -18.15
C LYS A 25 4.32 8.46 -17.09
N HIS A 26 4.68 8.61 -15.82
CA HIS A 26 4.20 7.75 -14.71
C HIS A 26 3.28 8.49 -13.75
N ARG A 27 2.76 9.65 -14.13
CA ARG A 27 1.81 10.40 -13.33
C ARG A 27 0.43 9.76 -13.37
N ASP A 28 -0.22 9.65 -12.20
CA ASP A 28 -1.62 9.22 -12.11
C ASP A 28 -2.55 10.30 -12.68
N ASP A 29 -3.03 10.06 -13.90
CA ASP A 29 -3.99 10.88 -14.64
C ASP A 29 -5.21 10.07 -15.12
N ILE A 30 -5.39 8.84 -14.61
CA ILE A 30 -6.45 7.89 -15.01
C ILE A 30 -7.84 8.52 -14.93
N PHE A 31 -8.07 9.39 -13.94
CA PHE A 31 -9.35 10.04 -13.72
C PHE A 31 -9.43 11.47 -14.25
N LEU A 32 -8.45 11.91 -15.03
CA LEU A 32 -8.40 13.25 -15.61
C LEU A 32 -9.41 13.40 -16.76
N ASP A 33 -9.53 12.39 -17.61
CA ASP A 33 -10.33 12.45 -18.84
C ASP A 33 -11.80 12.06 -18.66
N LYS A 34 -12.65 12.43 -19.67
CA LYS A 34 -14.06 12.07 -19.71
C LYS A 34 -14.31 10.57 -19.81
N ASN A 35 -13.36 9.81 -20.37
CA ASN A 35 -13.40 8.35 -20.54
C ASN A 35 -12.79 7.59 -19.36
N SER A 36 -12.72 8.20 -18.16
CA SER A 36 -12.22 7.54 -16.96
C SER A 36 -13.04 6.28 -16.64
N PRO A 37 -12.41 5.24 -16.07
CA PRO A 37 -13.11 4.01 -15.73
C PRO A 37 -14.23 4.26 -14.68
N THR A 38 -15.36 3.61 -14.86
CA THR A 38 -16.49 3.67 -13.92
C THR A 38 -16.31 2.75 -12.72
N LYS A 39 -15.43 1.75 -12.84
CA LYS A 39 -15.04 0.84 -11.77
C LYS A 39 -13.52 0.76 -11.69
N PHE A 40 -12.99 0.78 -10.48
CA PHE A 40 -11.56 0.66 -10.26
C PHE A 40 -11.10 -0.80 -10.39
N GLU A 41 -10.10 -1.04 -11.24
CA GLU A 41 -9.48 -2.35 -11.43
C GLU A 41 -7.95 -2.21 -11.40
N PHE A 42 -7.27 -3.21 -10.83
CA PHE A 42 -5.80 -3.25 -10.79
C PHE A 42 -5.23 -3.79 -12.09
N ASP A 43 -5.52 -3.10 -13.21
CA ASP A 43 -5.09 -3.44 -14.56
C ASP A 43 -3.69 -2.91 -14.91
N SER A 44 -3.28 -3.04 -16.17
CA SER A 44 -1.99 -2.57 -16.65
C SER A 44 -1.87 -1.03 -16.63
N GLY A 45 -2.96 -0.31 -16.89
CA GLY A 45 -2.99 1.16 -16.84
C GLY A 45 -2.75 1.66 -15.42
N VAL A 46 -3.47 1.09 -14.46
CA VAL A 46 -3.28 1.40 -13.02
C VAL A 46 -1.87 1.01 -12.57
N ALA A 47 -1.34 -0.15 -12.97
CA ALA A 47 -0.01 -0.60 -12.57
C ALA A 47 1.11 0.36 -13.02
N GLU A 48 0.97 1.04 -14.18
CA GLU A 48 1.96 2.01 -14.67
C GLU A 48 2.10 3.25 -13.79
N VAL A 49 1.01 3.72 -13.19
CA VAL A 49 0.97 4.95 -12.39
C VAL A 49 0.78 4.70 -10.89
N PHE A 50 0.75 3.44 -10.47
CA PHE A 50 0.34 3.05 -9.12
C PHE A 50 1.21 3.65 -8.02
N ASP A 51 2.52 3.73 -8.21
CA ASP A 51 3.43 4.31 -7.22
C ASP A 51 3.15 5.82 -7.03
N ASP A 52 2.96 6.58 -8.12
CA ASP A 52 2.56 8.00 -8.05
C ASP A 52 1.17 8.15 -7.41
N MET A 53 0.25 7.23 -7.76
CA MET A 53 -1.09 7.19 -7.19
C MET A 53 -1.06 7.04 -5.66
N LEU A 54 -0.23 6.16 -5.11
CA LEU A 54 -0.10 5.96 -3.67
C LEU A 54 0.55 7.17 -2.98
N GLU A 55 1.66 7.67 -3.51
CA GLU A 55 2.36 8.84 -2.98
C GLU A 55 1.46 10.08 -2.89
N ARG A 56 0.56 10.28 -3.85
CA ARG A 56 -0.34 11.42 -3.93
C ARG A 56 -1.69 11.21 -3.24
N SER A 57 -2.08 9.96 -2.96
CA SER A 57 -3.40 9.63 -2.41
C SER A 57 -3.36 9.11 -0.97
N VAL A 58 -2.24 8.54 -0.52
CA VAL A 58 -2.12 7.97 0.82
C VAL A 58 -1.26 8.88 1.69
N PRO A 59 -1.83 9.52 2.73
CA PRO A 59 -1.09 10.40 3.59
C PRO A 59 0.06 9.69 4.32
N LEU A 60 1.24 10.32 4.35
CA LEU A 60 2.44 9.80 5.01
C LEU A 60 2.80 8.36 4.56
N TYR A 61 2.61 8.08 3.26
CA TYR A 61 2.82 6.73 2.71
C TYR A 61 4.22 6.19 2.97
N ARG A 62 5.25 7.02 2.75
CA ARG A 62 6.65 6.63 2.95
C ARG A 62 6.98 6.36 4.41
N GLU A 63 6.48 7.20 5.30
CA GLU A 63 6.66 7.06 6.74
C GLU A 63 6.02 5.78 7.24
N CYS A 64 4.80 5.49 6.81
CA CYS A 64 4.09 4.26 7.13
C CYS A 64 4.83 3.02 6.61
N GLN A 65 5.34 3.06 5.37
CA GLN A 65 6.18 1.99 4.82
C GLN A 65 7.47 1.78 5.62
N ASN A 66 8.16 2.85 6.00
CA ASN A 66 9.38 2.76 6.81
C ASN A 66 9.11 2.14 8.19
N LEU A 67 8.00 2.48 8.84
CA LEU A 67 7.56 1.86 10.08
C LEU A 67 7.27 0.36 9.87
N THR A 68 6.59 0.01 8.80
CA THR A 68 6.31 -1.38 8.41
C THR A 68 7.60 -2.17 8.21
N VAL A 69 8.58 -1.61 7.49
CA VAL A 69 9.92 -2.23 7.32
C VAL A 69 10.61 -2.43 8.67
N ASN A 70 10.53 -1.46 9.58
CA ASN A 70 11.12 -1.58 10.92
C ASN A 70 10.49 -2.72 11.74
N TRP A 71 9.18 -2.93 11.64
CA TRP A 71 8.51 -4.08 12.23
C TRP A 71 8.98 -5.39 11.61
N CYS A 72 8.99 -5.48 10.27
CA CYS A 72 9.49 -6.67 9.58
C CYS A 72 10.93 -7.03 9.98
N LYS A 73 11.81 -6.04 10.12
CA LYS A 73 13.21 -6.26 10.59
C LYS A 73 13.29 -6.84 11.99
N ARG A 74 12.40 -6.45 12.90
CA ARG A 74 12.35 -6.96 14.28
C ARG A 74 11.81 -8.38 14.35
N LEU A 75 10.87 -8.72 13.47
CA LEU A 75 10.23 -10.04 13.39
C LEU A 75 11.01 -11.03 12.53
N ALA A 76 11.90 -10.53 11.66
CA ALA A 76 12.66 -11.34 10.71
C ALA A 76 13.46 -12.43 11.42
N THR A 77 13.21 -13.68 11.05
CA THR A 77 13.82 -14.87 11.64
C THR A 77 14.44 -15.71 10.51
N PRO A 78 15.68 -16.24 10.68
CA PRO A 78 16.31 -17.09 9.67
C PRO A 78 15.43 -18.28 9.28
N ASP A 79 15.45 -18.63 7.98
CA ASP A 79 14.70 -19.73 7.40
C ASP A 79 13.17 -19.61 7.48
N LYS A 80 12.67 -18.41 7.79
CA LYS A 80 11.24 -18.12 7.84
C LYS A 80 10.81 -17.18 6.71
N TYR A 81 9.51 -17.08 6.53
CA TYR A 81 8.90 -16.30 5.46
C TYR A 81 8.37 -14.96 5.98
N ILE A 82 8.53 -13.92 5.16
CA ILE A 82 7.81 -12.64 5.26
C ILE A 82 6.93 -12.52 4.03
N TYR A 83 5.63 -12.44 4.23
CA TYR A 83 4.65 -12.24 3.15
C TYR A 83 4.21 -10.78 3.06
N ASP A 84 4.15 -10.26 1.83
CA ASP A 84 3.46 -9.01 1.47
C ASP A 84 2.22 -9.36 0.67
N LEU A 85 1.06 -9.34 1.33
CA LEU A 85 -0.23 -9.75 0.77
C LEU A 85 -0.92 -8.56 0.11
N GLY A 86 -1.12 -8.62 -1.20
CA GLY A 86 -1.47 -7.51 -2.05
C GLY A 86 -0.23 -6.65 -2.31
N CYS A 87 0.87 -7.29 -2.73
CA CYS A 87 2.17 -6.65 -2.88
C CYS A 87 2.22 -5.59 -4.00
N SER A 88 1.22 -5.55 -4.87
CA SER A 88 1.07 -4.61 -5.98
C SER A 88 2.37 -4.51 -6.81
N THR A 89 2.91 -3.32 -6.99
CA THR A 89 4.17 -3.09 -7.73
C THR A 89 5.44 -3.43 -6.94
N GLY A 90 5.34 -4.04 -5.75
CA GLY A 90 6.47 -4.52 -4.96
C GLY A 90 7.29 -3.46 -4.23
N SER A 91 6.70 -2.28 -3.94
CA SER A 91 7.43 -1.16 -3.30
C SER A 91 7.91 -1.51 -1.89
N LEU A 92 7.09 -2.19 -1.06
CA LEU A 92 7.51 -2.68 0.25
C LEU A 92 8.62 -3.73 0.11
N LEU A 93 8.46 -4.68 -0.79
CA LEU A 93 9.45 -5.75 -1.01
C LEU A 93 10.81 -5.18 -1.42
N LEU A 94 10.85 -4.13 -2.25
CA LEU A 94 12.08 -3.43 -2.60
C LEU A 94 12.75 -2.76 -1.38
N LEU A 95 11.97 -2.22 -0.45
CA LEU A 95 12.52 -1.68 0.81
C LEU A 95 13.04 -2.79 1.71
N LEU A 96 12.34 -3.92 1.80
CA LEU A 96 12.76 -5.07 2.60
C LEU A 96 14.05 -5.69 2.07
N THR A 97 14.20 -5.87 0.75
CA THR A 97 15.45 -6.41 0.15
C THR A 97 16.68 -5.56 0.49
N LYS A 98 16.51 -4.24 0.62
CA LYS A 98 17.58 -3.32 1.00
C LYS A 98 17.83 -3.27 2.51
N SER A 99 16.84 -3.65 3.33
CA SER A 99 16.85 -3.45 4.78
C SER A 99 17.15 -4.72 5.57
N ILE A 100 16.94 -5.91 4.97
CA ILE A 100 17.11 -7.23 5.62
C ILE A 100 18.28 -8.06 5.02
N PRO A 101 19.25 -7.51 4.28
CA PRO A 101 20.32 -8.31 3.69
C PRO A 101 21.26 -8.95 4.73
N THR A 102 21.20 -8.49 5.98
CA THR A 102 22.05 -8.98 7.09
C THR A 102 21.47 -10.20 7.80
N ILE A 103 20.21 -10.56 7.55
CA ILE A 103 19.57 -11.74 8.15
C ILE A 103 19.62 -12.87 7.12
N PRO A 104 20.46 -13.90 7.31
CA PRO A 104 20.60 -14.95 6.31
C PRO A 104 19.31 -15.77 6.18
N ARG A 105 18.97 -16.09 4.94
CA ARG A 105 17.88 -17.03 4.60
C ARG A 105 16.47 -16.61 5.00
N VAL A 106 16.17 -15.30 5.15
CA VAL A 106 14.80 -14.84 5.23
C VAL A 106 14.19 -14.83 3.82
N HIS A 107 13.03 -15.49 3.66
CA HIS A 107 12.33 -15.58 2.38
C HIS A 107 11.26 -14.51 2.25
N LEU A 108 11.42 -13.61 1.28
CA LEU A 108 10.40 -12.57 0.98
C LEU A 108 9.46 -13.08 -0.10
N ILE A 109 8.16 -13.03 0.13
CA ILE A 109 7.13 -13.47 -0.82
C ILE A 109 6.10 -12.37 -1.03
N GLY A 110 5.98 -11.92 -2.28
CA GLY A 110 4.89 -11.02 -2.71
C GLY A 110 3.74 -11.81 -3.31
N VAL A 111 2.54 -11.55 -2.83
CA VAL A 111 1.30 -12.17 -3.33
C VAL A 111 0.38 -11.09 -3.86
N ASP A 112 -0.11 -11.25 -5.09
CA ASP A 112 -1.13 -10.37 -5.69
C ASP A 112 -1.95 -11.17 -6.71
N ASN A 113 -3.21 -10.81 -6.91
CA ASN A 113 -4.05 -11.47 -7.91
C ASN A 113 -3.96 -10.80 -9.29
N SER A 114 -3.40 -9.60 -9.39
CA SER A 114 -3.17 -8.89 -10.64
C SER A 114 -1.86 -9.32 -11.30
N ALA A 115 -1.96 -9.91 -12.50
CA ALA A 115 -0.77 -10.23 -13.30
C ALA A 115 0.02 -8.97 -13.69
N ALA A 116 -0.66 -7.85 -13.93
CA ALA A 116 -0.03 -6.57 -14.28
C ALA A 116 0.82 -6.06 -13.11
N MET A 117 0.29 -6.10 -11.89
CA MET A 117 1.02 -5.72 -10.67
C MET A 117 2.24 -6.60 -10.45
N ILE A 118 2.09 -7.94 -10.51
CA ILE A 118 3.21 -8.89 -10.36
C ILE A 118 4.30 -8.65 -11.40
N ASN A 119 3.94 -8.41 -12.66
CA ASN A 119 4.91 -8.12 -13.70
C ASN A 119 5.68 -6.82 -13.42
N LYS A 120 4.99 -5.77 -12.97
CA LYS A 120 5.60 -4.51 -12.58
C LYS A 120 6.54 -4.70 -11.37
N ALA A 121 6.13 -5.49 -10.38
CA ALA A 121 6.94 -5.84 -9.21
C ALA A 121 8.23 -6.60 -9.61
N ARG A 122 8.12 -7.60 -10.45
CA ARG A 122 9.28 -8.34 -10.98
C ARG A 122 10.26 -7.42 -11.71
N ASN A 123 9.77 -6.52 -12.55
CA ASN A 123 10.62 -5.54 -13.24
C ASN A 123 11.31 -4.59 -12.25
N LYS A 124 10.58 -4.10 -11.23
CA LYS A 124 11.12 -3.22 -10.18
C LYS A 124 12.23 -3.90 -9.35
N LEU A 125 12.09 -5.20 -9.11
CA LEU A 125 13.03 -6.01 -8.34
C LEU A 125 14.02 -6.82 -9.21
N SER A 126 14.14 -6.51 -10.50
CA SER A 126 15.01 -7.25 -11.46
C SER A 126 16.48 -7.31 -11.03
N ASN A 127 16.97 -6.35 -10.25
CA ASN A 127 18.30 -6.36 -9.68
C ASN A 127 18.46 -7.25 -8.44
N PHE A 128 17.37 -7.90 -7.97
CA PHE A 128 17.33 -8.76 -6.80
C PHE A 128 16.57 -10.07 -7.12
N PRO A 129 16.93 -10.82 -8.18
CA PRO A 129 16.12 -11.90 -8.72
C PRO A 129 15.90 -13.06 -7.74
N ASP A 130 16.88 -13.33 -6.88
CA ASP A 130 16.84 -14.44 -5.92
C ASP A 130 16.36 -14.03 -4.51
N SER A 131 16.03 -12.75 -4.33
CA SER A 131 15.69 -12.22 -3.00
C SER A 131 14.19 -12.27 -2.71
N VAL A 132 13.34 -12.34 -3.73
CA VAL A 132 11.88 -12.27 -3.60
C VAL A 132 11.18 -13.26 -4.50
N GLY A 133 10.33 -14.11 -3.92
CA GLY A 133 9.37 -14.92 -4.65
C GLY A 133 8.08 -14.13 -4.93
N PHE A 134 7.46 -14.38 -6.10
CA PHE A 134 6.17 -13.78 -6.45
C PHE A 134 5.14 -14.86 -6.77
N VAL A 135 3.98 -14.77 -6.12
CA VAL A 135 2.84 -15.67 -6.32
C VAL A 135 1.64 -14.88 -6.81
N LYS A 136 1.11 -15.26 -7.99
CA LYS A 136 -0.17 -14.76 -8.47
C LYS A 136 -1.28 -15.62 -7.88
N ALA A 137 -2.01 -15.09 -6.89
CA ALA A 137 -3.10 -15.82 -6.23
C ALA A 137 -4.14 -14.86 -5.65
N ASN A 138 -5.36 -15.35 -5.48
CA ASN A 138 -6.35 -14.74 -4.62
C ASN A 138 -6.03 -15.08 -3.16
N LEU A 139 -6.39 -14.16 -2.25
CA LEU A 139 -6.28 -14.37 -0.81
C LEU A 139 -7.59 -15.00 -0.29
N ASP A 140 -7.83 -16.24 -0.73
CA ASP A 140 -8.98 -17.05 -0.37
C ASP A 140 -8.54 -18.32 0.38
N ASP A 141 -9.46 -19.24 0.61
CA ASP A 141 -9.21 -20.48 1.36
C ASP A 141 -8.19 -21.40 0.68
N SER A 142 -7.95 -21.25 -0.61
CA SER A 142 -7.00 -22.07 -1.36
C SER A 142 -5.54 -21.66 -1.20
N PHE A 143 -5.27 -20.39 -0.77
CA PHE A 143 -3.92 -19.92 -0.58
C PHE A 143 -3.27 -20.54 0.67
N LEU A 144 -2.10 -21.15 0.51
CA LEU A 144 -1.35 -21.78 1.59
C LEU A 144 -0.12 -20.96 1.95
N PHE A 145 0.06 -20.73 3.24
CA PHE A 145 1.25 -20.09 3.79
C PHE A 145 2.29 -21.13 4.19
N ASN A 146 3.56 -20.76 4.09
CA ASN A 146 4.64 -21.42 4.80
C ASN A 146 4.81 -20.81 6.20
N ASP A 147 5.61 -21.43 7.02
CA ASP A 147 5.93 -20.99 8.40
C ASP A 147 6.51 -19.56 8.42
N SER A 148 5.71 -18.59 8.88
CA SER A 148 5.95 -17.17 8.67
C SER A 148 6.39 -16.48 9.96
N CYS A 149 7.39 -15.61 9.86
CA CYS A 149 7.77 -14.72 10.98
C CYS A 149 7.07 -13.36 10.90
N ALA A 150 6.66 -12.91 9.71
CA ALA A 150 5.87 -11.71 9.54
C ALA A 150 4.92 -11.83 8.33
N ILE A 151 3.73 -11.29 8.47
CA ILE A 151 2.78 -11.13 7.35
C ILE A 151 2.32 -9.68 7.34
N VAL A 152 2.34 -9.08 6.15
CA VAL A 152 1.98 -7.68 5.95
C VAL A 152 0.80 -7.58 4.99
N MET A 153 -0.14 -6.71 5.31
CA MET A 153 -1.17 -6.23 4.39
C MET A 153 -1.16 -4.70 4.38
N ASN A 154 -0.66 -4.11 3.29
CA ASN A 154 -0.65 -2.66 3.12
C ASN A 154 -1.81 -2.22 2.23
N TYR A 155 -2.87 -1.68 2.83
CA TYR A 155 -4.06 -1.18 2.13
C TYR A 155 -4.72 -2.25 1.25
N THR A 156 -4.71 -3.51 1.70
CA THR A 156 -5.17 -4.68 0.96
C THR A 156 -6.48 -5.24 1.52
N LEU A 157 -6.60 -5.40 2.85
CA LEU A 157 -7.76 -6.02 3.48
C LEU A 157 -9.07 -5.30 3.14
N GLN A 158 -9.01 -3.98 2.94
CA GLN A 158 -10.15 -3.14 2.54
C GLN A 158 -10.75 -3.51 1.18
N PHE A 159 -10.02 -4.25 0.33
CA PHE A 159 -10.48 -4.76 -0.97
C PHE A 159 -10.98 -6.21 -0.90
N ILE A 160 -10.77 -6.90 0.21
CA ILE A 160 -11.32 -8.23 0.44
C ILE A 160 -12.79 -8.09 0.85
N PRO A 161 -13.72 -8.88 0.26
CA PRO A 161 -15.12 -8.93 0.70
C PRO A 161 -15.22 -9.09 2.22
N VAL A 162 -16.14 -8.38 2.86
CA VAL A 162 -16.21 -8.29 4.33
C VAL A 162 -16.37 -9.67 4.96
N GLU A 163 -17.18 -10.54 4.34
CA GLU A 163 -17.43 -11.91 4.76
C GLU A 163 -16.19 -12.81 4.72
N ASN A 164 -15.20 -12.48 3.88
CA ASN A 164 -13.97 -13.28 3.71
C ASN A 164 -12.82 -12.80 4.61
N ARG A 165 -12.97 -11.64 5.31
CA ARG A 165 -11.88 -11.07 6.12
C ARG A 165 -11.59 -11.88 7.37
N ALA A 166 -12.60 -12.32 8.09
CA ALA A 166 -12.42 -13.11 9.31
C ALA A 166 -11.75 -14.47 9.04
N PRO A 167 -12.17 -15.27 8.05
CA PRO A 167 -11.45 -16.50 7.67
C PRO A 167 -10.00 -16.24 7.26
N LEU A 168 -9.74 -15.20 6.45
CA LEU A 168 -8.38 -14.84 6.04
C LEU A 168 -7.49 -14.46 7.24
N LEU A 169 -7.98 -13.62 8.15
CA LEU A 169 -7.24 -13.20 9.35
C LEU A 169 -6.93 -14.39 10.27
N LYS A 170 -7.87 -15.33 10.43
CA LYS A 170 -7.63 -16.57 11.17
C LYS A 170 -6.52 -17.40 10.54
N LYS A 171 -6.52 -17.56 9.23
CA LYS A 171 -5.51 -18.28 8.49
C LYS A 171 -4.12 -17.61 8.60
N ILE A 172 -4.07 -16.26 8.57
CA ILE A 172 -2.86 -15.48 8.82
C ILE A 172 -2.32 -15.81 10.22
N TYR A 173 -3.17 -15.75 11.24
CA TYR A 173 -2.78 -16.08 12.62
C TYR A 173 -2.20 -17.50 12.74
N GLU A 174 -2.88 -18.49 12.17
CA GLU A 174 -2.47 -19.90 12.22
C GLU A 174 -1.16 -20.20 11.48
N SER A 175 -0.77 -19.35 10.51
CA SER A 175 0.46 -19.49 9.73
C SER A 175 1.67 -18.79 10.33
N LEU A 176 1.48 -17.96 11.35
CA LEU A 176 2.57 -17.28 12.04
C LEU A 176 3.22 -18.20 13.08
N MET A 177 4.55 -18.20 13.08
CA MET A 177 5.31 -18.86 14.15
C MET A 177 5.09 -18.18 15.51
N PRO A 178 5.31 -18.85 16.64
CA PRO A 178 5.33 -18.21 17.95
C PRO A 178 6.30 -17.03 17.99
N GLY A 179 5.80 -15.84 18.35
CA GLY A 179 6.57 -14.58 18.32
C GLY A 179 6.63 -13.91 16.94
N GLY A 180 6.00 -14.48 15.93
CA GLY A 180 5.75 -13.80 14.65
C GLY A 180 4.69 -12.70 14.79
N GLY A 181 4.56 -11.84 13.78
CA GLY A 181 3.62 -10.71 13.84
C GLY A 181 2.90 -10.42 12.53
N PHE A 182 1.70 -9.88 12.67
CA PHE A 182 0.88 -9.38 11.57
C PHE A 182 0.87 -7.85 11.56
N ILE A 183 1.20 -7.25 10.42
CA ILE A 183 1.24 -5.80 10.21
C ILE A 183 0.15 -5.44 9.21
N LEU A 184 -0.78 -4.60 9.65
CA LEU A 184 -1.94 -4.20 8.84
C LEU A 184 -2.01 -2.69 8.73
N ASN A 185 -1.93 -2.15 7.52
CA ASN A 185 -2.17 -0.74 7.23
C ASN A 185 -3.45 -0.60 6.41
N GLU A 186 -4.40 0.21 6.87
CA GLU A 186 -5.73 0.33 6.29
C GLU A 186 -6.25 1.76 6.29
N LYS A 187 -7.11 2.07 5.32
CA LYS A 187 -8.05 3.18 5.45
C LYS A 187 -9.17 2.74 6.39
N VAL A 188 -9.51 3.60 7.35
CA VAL A 188 -10.49 3.29 8.39
C VAL A 188 -11.55 4.38 8.50
N LEU A 189 -12.72 4.03 9.03
CA LEU A 189 -13.73 4.99 9.43
C LEU A 189 -13.49 5.44 10.88
N SER A 190 -13.94 6.66 11.22
CA SER A 190 -14.00 7.11 12.60
C SER A 190 -15.13 6.38 13.36
N GLU A 191 -15.01 6.32 14.66
CA GLU A 191 -16.10 5.86 15.55
C GLU A 191 -17.29 6.83 15.53
N HIS A 192 -17.04 8.11 15.29
CA HIS A 192 -18.02 9.19 15.29
C HIS A 192 -18.27 9.68 13.85
N GLU A 193 -19.53 9.78 13.47
CA GLU A 193 -19.96 10.16 12.12
C GLU A 193 -19.45 11.56 11.73
N LEU A 194 -19.61 12.54 12.62
CA LEU A 194 -19.12 13.90 12.41
C LEU A 194 -17.61 13.95 12.12
N LEU A 195 -16.81 13.15 12.84
CA LEU A 195 -15.37 13.08 12.58
C LEU A 195 -15.04 12.33 11.29
N SER A 196 -15.87 11.36 10.89
CA SER A 196 -15.70 10.66 9.61
C SER A 196 -15.81 11.61 8.43
N GLU A 197 -16.81 12.50 8.42
CA GLU A 197 -16.97 13.53 7.38
C GLU A 197 -15.76 14.48 7.34
N THR A 198 -15.35 15.00 8.49
CA THR A 198 -14.19 15.88 8.62
C THR A 198 -12.90 15.21 8.11
N PHE A 199 -12.70 13.92 8.46
CA PHE A 199 -11.52 13.17 7.99
C PHE A 199 -11.53 12.94 6.48
N VAL A 200 -12.70 12.74 5.87
CA VAL A 200 -12.85 12.65 4.42
C VAL A 200 -12.51 13.99 3.76
N GLU A 201 -12.99 15.11 4.30
CA GLU A 201 -12.67 16.45 3.81
C GLU A 201 -11.17 16.74 3.88
N MET A 202 -10.53 16.48 5.02
CA MET A 202 -9.08 16.64 5.20
C MET A 202 -8.28 15.75 4.22
N HIS A 203 -8.75 14.53 3.94
CA HIS A 203 -8.14 13.65 2.96
C HIS A 203 -8.31 14.20 1.52
N HIS A 204 -9.45 14.80 1.20
CA HIS A 204 -9.65 15.48 -0.09
C HIS A 204 -8.71 16.69 -0.23
N ASP A 205 -8.52 17.47 0.82
CA ASP A 205 -7.59 18.60 0.82
C ASP A 205 -6.13 18.12 0.66
N PHE A 206 -5.75 17.03 1.32
CA PHE A 206 -4.46 16.39 1.12
C PHE A 206 -4.24 16.05 -0.37
N LYS A 207 -5.20 15.38 -1.02
CA LYS A 207 -5.10 15.01 -2.45
C LYS A 207 -5.02 16.26 -3.35
N LYS A 208 -5.81 17.31 -3.08
CA LYS A 208 -5.72 18.58 -3.81
C LYS A 208 -4.31 19.20 -3.68
N GLY A 209 -3.77 19.21 -2.46
CA GLY A 209 -2.39 19.67 -2.21
C GLY A 209 -1.33 18.88 -2.97
N HIS A 210 -1.64 17.64 -3.35
CA HIS A 210 -0.78 16.76 -4.16
C HIS A 210 -1.16 16.74 -5.64
N GLY A 211 -1.94 17.73 -6.11
CA GLY A 211 -2.19 18.02 -7.52
C GLY A 211 -3.35 17.26 -8.15
N TYR A 212 -4.26 16.67 -7.39
CA TYR A 212 -5.53 16.19 -7.92
C TYR A 212 -6.58 17.29 -7.98
N SER A 213 -7.33 17.36 -9.07
CA SER A 213 -8.52 18.20 -9.17
C SER A 213 -9.68 17.62 -8.36
N LYS A 214 -10.68 18.46 -8.05
CA LYS A 214 -11.92 18.02 -7.40
C LYS A 214 -12.64 16.94 -8.21
N MET A 215 -12.59 17.06 -9.54
CA MET A 215 -13.24 16.13 -10.47
C MET A 215 -12.56 14.75 -10.43
N GLU A 216 -11.23 14.68 -10.47
CA GLU A 216 -10.47 13.42 -10.35
C GLU A 216 -10.75 12.73 -9.01
N ILE A 217 -10.79 13.50 -7.91
CA ILE A 217 -11.11 12.97 -6.57
C ILE A 217 -12.51 12.37 -6.54
N SER A 218 -13.52 13.05 -7.13
CA SER A 218 -14.90 12.56 -7.19
C SER A 218 -14.99 11.29 -8.03
N LYS A 219 -14.47 11.29 -9.25
CA LYS A 219 -14.51 10.13 -10.15
C LYS A 219 -13.82 8.91 -9.53
N LYS A 220 -12.65 9.09 -8.93
CA LYS A 220 -11.92 8.01 -8.26
C LYS A 220 -12.69 7.46 -7.06
N ARG A 221 -13.34 8.33 -6.29
CA ARG A 221 -14.22 7.91 -5.19
C ARG A 221 -15.38 7.05 -5.72
N ASP A 222 -16.05 7.51 -6.77
CA ASP A 222 -17.19 6.82 -7.35
C ASP A 222 -16.77 5.46 -7.95
N ALA A 223 -15.59 5.39 -8.61
CA ALA A 223 -15.03 4.14 -9.13
C ALA A 223 -14.61 3.15 -8.03
N LEU A 224 -14.27 3.63 -6.83
CA LEU A 224 -13.91 2.83 -5.66
C LEU A 224 -15.12 2.45 -4.79
N GLU A 225 -16.30 2.95 -5.10
CA GLU A 225 -17.52 2.61 -4.37
C GLU A 225 -17.77 1.09 -4.45
N ASN A 226 -18.04 0.45 -3.32
CA ASN A 226 -18.18 -1.00 -3.18
C ASN A 226 -16.96 -1.85 -3.60
N VAL A 227 -15.86 -1.23 -4.03
CA VAL A 227 -14.57 -1.90 -4.29
C VAL A 227 -13.65 -1.78 -3.08
N LEU A 228 -13.52 -0.57 -2.54
CA LEU A 228 -12.78 -0.28 -1.31
C LEU A 228 -13.79 -0.07 -0.17
N VAL A 229 -13.86 -1.01 0.76
CA VAL A 229 -14.81 -1.00 1.88
C VAL A 229 -14.05 -0.88 3.21
N PRO A 230 -13.83 0.36 3.73
CA PRO A 230 -13.17 0.55 5.01
C PRO A 230 -14.13 0.20 6.16
N LEU A 231 -13.57 -0.29 7.27
CA LEU A 231 -14.29 -0.51 8.52
C LEU A 231 -13.91 0.56 9.55
N LYS A 232 -14.70 0.67 10.63
CA LYS A 232 -14.30 1.40 11.83
C LYS A 232 -13.06 0.75 12.42
N LEU A 233 -12.15 1.56 12.95
CA LEU A 233 -10.88 1.07 13.51
C LEU A 233 -11.12 0.03 14.62
N SER A 234 -12.09 0.28 15.52
CA SER A 234 -12.50 -0.68 16.57
C SER A 234 -12.96 -2.01 15.99
N LYS A 235 -13.70 -1.98 14.87
CA LYS A 235 -14.17 -3.20 14.20
C LYS A 235 -13.02 -3.98 13.58
N THR A 236 -12.07 -3.30 12.94
CA THR A 236 -10.87 -3.93 12.39
C THR A 236 -10.03 -4.58 13.49
N MET A 237 -9.81 -3.87 14.62
CA MET A 237 -9.10 -4.44 15.77
C MET A 237 -9.83 -5.64 16.39
N ALA A 238 -11.17 -5.60 16.44
CA ALA A 238 -11.98 -6.72 16.93
C ALA A 238 -11.80 -7.96 16.04
N LEU A 239 -11.88 -7.80 14.70
CA LEU A 239 -11.65 -8.91 13.76
C LEU A 239 -10.25 -9.53 13.91
N VAL A 240 -9.22 -8.73 14.13
CA VAL A 240 -7.86 -9.22 14.36
C VAL A 240 -7.79 -10.00 15.67
N ARG A 241 -8.41 -9.52 16.76
CA ARG A 241 -8.46 -10.26 18.02
C ARG A 241 -9.27 -11.55 17.93
N GLU A 242 -10.41 -11.53 17.25
CA GLU A 242 -11.25 -12.72 17.01
C GLU A 242 -10.52 -13.80 16.19
N ALA A 243 -9.55 -13.41 15.36
CA ALA A 243 -8.68 -14.35 14.63
C ALA A 243 -7.68 -15.10 15.53
N GLY A 244 -7.44 -14.62 16.77
CA GLY A 244 -6.56 -15.26 17.76
C GLY A 244 -5.45 -14.37 18.31
N PHE A 245 -5.23 -13.17 17.73
CA PHE A 245 -4.21 -12.26 18.20
C PHE A 245 -4.55 -11.66 19.58
N THR A 246 -3.75 -11.93 20.59
CA THR A 246 -3.94 -11.44 21.95
C THR A 246 -3.40 -10.03 22.16
N THR A 247 -2.37 -9.66 21.41
CA THR A 247 -1.74 -8.34 21.44
C THR A 247 -2.03 -7.62 20.13
N VAL A 248 -2.76 -6.50 20.21
CA VAL A 248 -3.08 -5.67 19.03
C VAL A 248 -2.95 -4.22 19.42
N ASP A 249 -2.08 -3.47 18.76
CA ASP A 249 -1.86 -2.06 19.03
C ASP A 249 -1.74 -1.25 17.75
N ILE A 250 -1.88 0.08 17.87
CA ILE A 250 -1.79 1.04 16.78
C ILE A 250 -0.39 1.63 16.79
N PHE A 251 0.40 1.42 15.73
CA PHE A 251 1.72 2.03 15.61
C PHE A 251 1.74 3.28 14.71
N PHE A 252 0.68 3.49 13.92
CA PHE A 252 0.53 4.64 13.03
C PHE A 252 -0.93 5.08 12.95
N LYS A 253 -1.15 6.40 12.94
CA LYS A 253 -2.49 6.98 12.76
C LYS A 253 -2.39 8.34 12.07
N TRP A 254 -3.14 8.50 10.96
CA TRP A 254 -3.43 9.77 10.33
C TRP A 254 -4.92 9.81 10.00
N ASN A 255 -5.72 10.59 10.74
CA ASN A 255 -7.18 10.70 10.54
C ASN A 255 -7.84 9.35 10.19
N ASN A 256 -8.20 9.14 8.92
CA ASN A 256 -8.84 7.92 8.41
C ASN A 256 -7.84 6.88 7.84
N PHE A 257 -6.59 6.90 8.26
CA PHE A 257 -5.59 5.87 7.97
C PHE A 257 -4.97 5.37 9.26
N ALA A 258 -4.78 4.07 9.40
CA ALA A 258 -4.20 3.46 10.59
C ALA A 258 -3.29 2.30 10.23
N GLY A 259 -2.23 2.11 11.04
CA GLY A 259 -1.35 0.96 11.04
C GLY A 259 -1.46 0.21 12.36
N LEU A 260 -1.68 -1.10 12.29
CA LEU A 260 -1.79 -2.02 13.40
C LEU A 260 -0.65 -3.02 13.39
N ILE A 261 -0.18 -3.40 14.59
CA ILE A 261 0.69 -4.55 14.83
C ILE A 261 -0.07 -5.53 15.74
N ALA A 262 0.01 -6.80 15.38
CA ALA A 262 -0.63 -7.87 16.12
C ALA A 262 0.26 -9.11 16.22
#